data_67ff6863a3ecb125e801f803e94b4567
#
_entry.id   67ff6863a3ecb125e801f803e94b4567
#
_cell.length_a   1.000
_cell.length_b   1.000
_cell.length_c   1.000
_cell.angle_alpha   90.00
_cell.angle_beta   90.00
_cell.angle_gamma   90.00
#
_symmetry.space_group_name_H-M   'P 1'
#
loop_
_entity.id
_entity.type
_entity.pdbx_description
1 polymer ?
#
loop_
_entity_poly.entity_id
_entity_poly.type
_entity_poly.pdbx_seq_one_letter_code
_entity_poly.pdbx_strand_id
1 'polypeptide(L)' 'LQPAGALFSYKASEDDPTEISFAKGDVLQIVDSSGKWWQAQRSNGELGIVPSNYLRLI' A
#
# COMPACT_ATOMS: atom_id res chain seq x y z
N LEU A 1 -0.82 -10.36 -9.17
CA LEU A 1 -1.07 -9.38 -8.11
C LEU A 1 -1.96 -9.97 -7.04
N GLN A 2 -1.75 -9.59 -5.81
CA GLN A 2 -2.54 -10.08 -4.69
C GLN A 2 -3.24 -8.91 -4.00
N PRO A 3 -4.57 -8.99 -3.77
CA PRO A 3 -5.27 -7.90 -3.11
C PRO A 3 -4.97 -7.89 -1.60
N ALA A 4 -4.92 -6.68 -1.05
CA ALA A 4 -4.76 -6.46 0.38
C ALA A 4 -5.69 -5.34 0.83
N GLY A 5 -6.31 -5.52 1.98
CA GLY A 5 -7.17 -4.51 2.58
C GLY A 5 -6.41 -3.65 3.57
N ALA A 6 -6.64 -2.35 3.56
CA ALA A 6 -6.02 -1.43 4.49
C ALA A 6 -6.73 -1.49 5.84
N LEU A 7 -5.99 -1.85 6.88
CA LEU A 7 -6.49 -1.90 8.26
C LEU A 7 -6.54 -0.51 8.89
N PHE A 8 -5.67 0.37 8.45
CA PHE A 8 -5.53 1.74 8.92
C PHE A 8 -5.23 2.65 7.75
N SER A 9 -5.55 3.92 7.90
CA SER A 9 -5.14 4.93 6.93
C SER A 9 -3.64 5.21 7.07
N TYR A 10 -3.00 5.54 5.96
CA TYR A 10 -1.59 5.91 5.93
C TYR A 10 -1.38 7.11 5.03
N LYS A 11 -0.63 8.08 5.54
CA LYS A 11 -0.25 9.25 4.75
C LYS A 11 1.23 9.12 4.37
N ALA A 12 1.50 9.09 3.07
CA ALA A 12 2.86 9.00 2.57
C ALA A 12 3.71 10.16 3.08
N SER A 13 4.98 9.87 3.39
CA SER A 13 5.92 10.90 3.81
C SER A 13 6.15 11.88 2.67
N GLU A 14 6.14 13.16 2.98
CA GLU A 14 6.42 14.21 1.99
C GLU A 14 7.87 14.13 1.49
N ASP A 15 8.75 13.55 2.29
CA ASP A 15 10.17 13.42 1.96
C ASP A 15 10.48 12.19 1.12
N ASP A 16 9.52 11.32 0.91
CA ASP A 16 9.73 10.08 0.15
C ASP A 16 8.71 9.95 -0.97
N PRO A 17 9.08 10.33 -2.21
CA PRO A 17 8.14 10.28 -3.33
C PRO A 17 7.78 8.86 -3.77
N THR A 18 8.44 7.82 -3.23
CA THR A 18 8.13 6.43 -3.59
C THR A 18 6.95 5.87 -2.78
N GLU A 19 6.59 6.50 -1.66
CA GLU A 19 5.46 6.07 -0.86
C GLU A 19 4.14 6.55 -1.45
N ILE A 20 3.08 5.78 -1.22
CA ILE A 20 1.72 6.21 -1.59
C ILE A 20 0.83 6.19 -0.36
N SER A 21 -0.15 7.10 -0.36
CA SER A 21 -1.13 7.21 0.71
C SER A 21 -2.33 6.32 0.41
N PHE A 22 -3.03 5.90 1.46
CA PHE A 22 -4.27 5.15 1.31
C PHE A 22 -5.14 5.35 2.55
N ALA A 23 -6.42 5.03 2.43
CA ALA A 23 -7.37 5.14 3.52
C ALA A 23 -7.73 3.76 4.05
N LYS A 24 -8.09 3.70 5.34
CA LYS A 24 -8.64 2.49 5.92
C LYS A 24 -9.79 1.97 5.07
N GLY A 25 -9.77 0.70 4.76
CA GLY A 25 -10.80 0.06 3.93
C GLY A 25 -10.46 0.02 2.45
N ASP A 26 -9.45 0.76 2.00
CA ASP A 26 -9.00 0.67 0.61
C ASP A 26 -8.46 -0.72 0.31
N VAL A 27 -8.65 -1.16 -0.92
CA VAL A 27 -8.06 -2.40 -1.42
C VAL A 27 -6.93 -2.03 -2.38
N LEU A 28 -5.74 -2.54 -2.09
CA LEU A 28 -4.55 -2.33 -2.90
C LEU A 28 -4.16 -3.64 -3.57
N GLN A 29 -3.59 -3.55 -4.76
CA GLN A 29 -3.03 -4.72 -5.45
C GLN A 29 -1.55 -4.80 -5.14
N ILE A 30 -1.14 -5.86 -4.45
CA ILE A 30 0.25 -6.02 -4.02
C ILE A 30 1.05 -6.64 -5.17
N VAL A 31 2.12 -5.94 -5.55
CA VAL A 31 3.01 -6.36 -6.63
C VAL A 31 4.17 -7.19 -6.07
N ASP A 32 4.71 -6.76 -4.94
CA ASP A 32 5.84 -7.42 -4.28
C ASP A 32 5.70 -7.30 -2.78
N SER A 33 5.64 -8.44 -2.10
CA SER A 33 5.48 -8.52 -0.64
C SER A 33 6.70 -9.12 0.05
N SER A 34 7.88 -9.05 -0.56
CA SER A 34 9.08 -9.70 -0.04
C SER A 34 9.72 -9.01 1.15
N GLY A 35 9.38 -7.75 1.43
CA GLY A 35 9.96 -6.99 2.53
C GLY A 35 8.92 -6.42 3.48
N LYS A 36 9.36 -5.57 4.39
CA LYS A 36 8.46 -4.86 5.30
C LYS A 36 7.65 -3.79 4.59
N TRP A 37 8.19 -3.22 3.54
CA TRP A 37 7.51 -2.30 2.65
C TRP A 37 7.16 -3.03 1.39
N TRP A 38 5.88 -3.03 1.04
CA TRP A 38 5.39 -3.75 -0.14
C TRP A 38 5.20 -2.79 -1.30
N GLN A 39 5.49 -3.26 -2.50
CA GLN A 39 5.09 -2.54 -3.70
C GLN A 39 3.61 -2.79 -3.95
N ALA A 40 2.87 -1.73 -4.17
CA ALA A 40 1.42 -1.82 -4.32
C ALA A 40 0.92 -0.82 -5.34
N GLN A 41 -0.26 -1.14 -5.89
CA GLN A 41 -0.97 -0.28 -6.82
C GLN A 41 -2.33 0.07 -6.23
N ARG A 42 -2.65 1.35 -6.21
CA ARG A 42 -3.97 1.83 -5.81
C ARG A 42 -4.97 1.66 -6.94
N SER A 43 -6.26 1.78 -6.62
CA SER A 43 -7.35 1.65 -7.59
C SER A 43 -7.26 2.71 -8.70
N ASN A 44 -6.64 3.86 -8.44
CA ASN A 44 -6.45 4.91 -9.44
C ASN A 44 -5.23 4.67 -10.35
N GLY A 45 -4.53 3.52 -10.19
CA GLY A 45 -3.35 3.19 -10.97
C GLY A 45 -2.02 3.66 -10.40
N GLU A 46 -2.05 4.44 -9.31
CA GLU A 46 -0.84 4.95 -8.67
C GLU A 46 -0.03 3.80 -8.07
N LEU A 47 1.26 3.75 -8.37
CA LEU A 47 2.19 2.73 -7.87
C LEU A 47 3.13 3.32 -6.84
N GLY A 48 3.46 2.55 -5.82
CA GLY A 48 4.42 2.96 -4.82
C GLY A 48 4.61 1.91 -3.74
N ILE A 49 5.30 2.29 -2.67
CA ILE A 49 5.53 1.40 -1.54
C ILE A 49 4.63 1.77 -0.37
N VAL A 50 4.24 0.76 0.38
CA VAL A 50 3.31 0.88 1.52
C VAL A 50 3.82 0.06 2.69
N PRO A 51 3.56 0.50 3.94
CA PRO A 51 3.98 -0.26 5.13
C PRO A 51 3.08 -1.49 5.28
N SER A 52 3.70 -2.67 5.29
CA SER A 52 2.96 -3.94 5.28
C SER A 52 2.11 -4.16 6.53
N ASN A 53 2.53 -3.60 7.67
CA ASN A 53 1.77 -3.77 8.91
C ASN A 53 0.46 -2.98 8.96
N TYR A 54 0.19 -2.17 7.96
CA TYR A 54 -1.09 -1.47 7.80
C TYR A 54 -2.07 -2.25 6.92
N LEU A 55 -1.64 -3.40 6.41
CA LEU A 55 -2.38 -4.13 5.38
C LEU A 55 -2.63 -5.57 5.80
N ARG A 56 -3.71 -6.13 5.27
CA ARG A 56 -4.03 -7.54 5.42
C ARG A 56 -4.30 -8.13 4.05
N LEU A 57 -3.57 -9.18 3.69
CA LEU A 57 -3.82 -9.89 2.43
C LEU A 57 -5.21 -10.53 2.47
N ILE A 58 -5.92 -10.41 1.38
CA ILE A 58 -7.28 -10.94 1.26
C ILE A 58 -7.25 -12.27 0.50
#